data_4d6e2edea793fa0ae0bbdea415a62649
#
_entry.id   4d6e2edea793fa0ae0bbdea415a62649
#
_cell.length_a   1.000
_cell.length_b   1.000
_cell.length_c   1.000
_cell.angle_alpha   90.00
_cell.angle_beta   90.00
_cell.angle_gamma   90.00
#
_symmetry.space_group_name_H-M   'P 1'
#
loop_
_entity.id
_entity.type
_entity.pdbx_description
1 polymer ?
#
loop_
_entity_poly.entity_id
_entity_poly.type
_entity_poly.pdbx_seq_one_letter_code
_entity_poly.pdbx_strand_id
1 'polypeptide(L)'
;MARPKVGSARIDENGKAHGGQAGSQTTKEISTQSWYLSSKGWRVLRHRDVEAARRAARQMQIACDSEYVGYDQHERDTLLKAAEPYGWDIGQVKTPCETDCSALIRVCEAYAFGRDIVAEQTSARFYTGNMVKVLLATGLFYELTGSKYTESYHYLGIGDILVTATKGHTVMVLENGDKYEGNVGARVYELGERIIKEGDAGPDVKILQSYLVKLGYDVGKYGEDGDYGPDTMDALENFQLDHYLPGDAEYGPETHRALMEAIEALGDDRPAVSEPQGGNLTVLDDDNWNVRTGPGTAYSKVGTLHPGDMVQEVRLDGWKAIRYKNEVRFVAEGAFRPEGG
;
A
#
# COMPACT_ATOMS: atom_id res chain seq x y z
N MET A 1 21.56 0.49 19.16
CA MET A 1 20.85 0.53 17.86
C MET A 1 20.86 1.95 17.34
N ALA A 2 20.83 2.14 16.03
CA ALA A 2 20.73 3.47 15.44
C ALA A 2 19.33 4.07 15.74
N ARG A 3 19.25 5.39 15.84
CA ARG A 3 17.96 6.09 15.97
C ARG A 3 17.21 5.99 14.65
N PRO A 4 15.89 5.79 14.65
CA PRO A 4 15.08 5.76 13.42
C PRO A 4 15.22 7.09 12.67
N LYS A 5 15.06 7.03 11.35
CA LYS A 5 15.02 8.22 10.51
C LYS A 5 13.66 8.90 10.59
N VAL A 6 13.69 10.21 10.43
CA VAL A 6 12.52 11.06 10.22
C VAL A 6 12.72 11.89 8.95
N GLY A 7 11.65 12.11 8.19
CA GLY A 7 11.64 12.95 7.01
C GLY A 7 10.89 14.26 7.24
N SER A 8 11.32 15.35 6.61
CA SER A 8 10.62 16.64 6.67
C SER A 8 11.12 17.65 5.65
N ALA A 9 10.25 18.62 5.31
CA ALA A 9 10.64 19.85 4.67
C ALA A 9 11.19 20.82 5.72
N ARG A 10 12.33 21.46 5.48
CA ARG A 10 13.14 22.12 6.50
C ARG A 10 13.37 23.60 6.27
N ILE A 11 14.03 23.96 5.18
CA ILE A 11 14.47 25.34 4.87
C ILE A 11 14.90 25.38 3.40
N ASP A 12 14.83 26.55 2.74
CA ASP A 12 15.29 26.73 1.37
C ASP A 12 16.83 26.63 1.22
N GLU A 13 17.31 26.69 -0.01
CA GLU A 13 18.75 26.63 -0.35
C GLU A 13 19.57 27.80 0.25
N ASN A 14 18.88 28.91 0.58
CA ASN A 14 19.49 30.12 1.16
C ASN A 14 19.41 30.14 2.70
N GLY A 15 18.87 29.07 3.33
CA GLY A 15 18.65 29.04 4.77
C GLY A 15 17.49 29.94 5.22
N LYS A 16 16.52 30.22 4.35
CA LYS A 16 15.35 31.07 4.62
C LYS A 16 14.04 30.25 4.55
N ALA A 17 13.00 30.81 5.09
CA ALA A 17 11.67 30.21 5.08
C ALA A 17 10.90 30.41 3.78
N HIS A 18 11.34 31.27 2.90
CA HIS A 18 10.69 31.60 1.63
C HIS A 18 11.62 32.36 0.68
N GLY A 19 11.30 32.35 -0.60
CA GLY A 19 12.00 33.09 -1.66
C GLY A 19 13.14 32.28 -2.30
N GLY A 20 13.16 30.97 -2.12
CA GLY A 20 14.03 30.03 -2.82
C GLY A 20 13.63 29.79 -4.27
N GLN A 21 14.39 28.96 -4.96
CA GLN A 21 14.06 28.47 -6.30
C GLN A 21 13.21 27.22 -6.21
N ALA A 22 12.23 27.07 -7.10
CA ALA A 22 11.39 25.89 -7.15
C ALA A 22 12.20 24.60 -7.44
N GLY A 23 11.90 23.55 -6.70
CA GLY A 23 12.63 22.29 -6.69
C GLY A 23 13.83 22.30 -5.73
N SER A 24 14.38 21.12 -5.46
CA SER A 24 15.49 21.00 -4.50
C SER A 24 16.83 21.45 -5.09
N GLN A 25 17.41 22.47 -4.51
CA GLN A 25 18.71 23.01 -4.94
C GLN A 25 19.89 22.44 -4.14
N THR A 26 19.62 21.86 -2.95
CA THR A 26 20.69 21.49 -2.01
C THR A 26 20.56 20.07 -1.44
N THR A 27 19.60 19.26 -1.79
CA THR A 27 19.32 17.96 -1.16
C THR A 27 19.04 18.03 0.36
N LYS A 28 18.93 19.23 0.93
CA LYS A 28 18.70 19.46 2.36
C LYS A 28 17.36 20.10 2.67
N GLU A 29 16.71 20.65 1.66
CA GLU A 29 15.43 21.34 1.79
C GLU A 29 14.33 20.40 2.26
N ILE A 30 14.20 19.29 1.55
CA ILE A 30 13.41 18.14 1.98
C ILE A 30 14.40 17.03 2.23
N SER A 31 14.50 16.53 3.46
CA SER A 31 15.55 15.56 3.76
C SER A 31 15.24 14.70 4.98
N THR A 32 15.92 13.57 5.03
CA THR A 32 15.91 12.67 6.19
C THR A 32 16.97 13.07 7.20
N GLN A 33 16.72 12.78 8.46
CA GLN A 33 17.70 12.86 9.56
C GLN A 33 17.40 11.81 10.63
N SER A 34 18.35 11.50 11.49
CA SER A 34 18.07 10.70 12.68
C SER A 34 17.10 11.41 13.59
N TRP A 35 16.19 10.64 14.21
CA TRP A 35 15.27 11.18 15.20
C TRP A 35 16.00 12.00 16.29
N TYR A 36 15.38 13.06 16.73
CA TYR A 36 15.90 13.96 17.78
C TYR A 36 14.78 14.38 18.72
N LEU A 37 15.13 14.67 19.95
CA LEU A 37 14.20 15.29 20.89
C LEU A 37 14.14 16.80 20.62
N SER A 38 12.98 17.29 20.23
CA SER A 38 12.79 18.72 20.02
C SER A 38 12.82 19.48 21.36
N SER A 39 13.52 20.61 21.41
CA SER A 39 13.47 21.52 22.58
C SER A 39 12.08 22.10 22.83
N LYS A 40 11.20 22.04 21.84
CA LYS A 40 9.79 22.47 21.91
C LYS A 40 8.84 21.32 22.33
N GLY A 41 9.37 20.11 22.60
CA GLY A 41 8.60 18.90 22.81
C GLY A 41 7.93 18.38 21.53
N TRP A 42 7.47 17.14 21.59
CA TRP A 42 6.70 16.51 20.50
C TRP A 42 5.29 16.19 20.95
N ARG A 43 4.32 16.41 20.07
CA ARG A 43 3.03 15.75 20.04
C ARG A 43 3.11 14.68 18.96
N VAL A 44 2.60 13.49 19.23
CA VAL A 44 2.74 12.34 18.34
C VAL A 44 1.37 11.88 17.90
N LEU A 45 1.12 11.89 16.60
CA LEU A 45 -0.09 11.35 15.99
C LEU A 45 0.26 10.03 15.30
N ARG A 46 -0.56 9.03 15.50
CA ARG A 46 -0.44 7.71 14.87
C ARG A 46 -1.67 7.39 14.08
N HIS A 47 -1.49 6.84 12.89
CA HIS A 47 -2.58 6.33 12.07
C HIS A 47 -3.29 5.17 12.77
N ARG A 48 -4.59 5.05 12.55
CA ARG A 48 -5.35 3.84 12.92
C ARG A 48 -5.09 2.70 11.94
N ASP A 49 -4.81 3.03 10.68
CA ASP A 49 -4.45 2.10 9.62
C ASP A 49 -2.92 2.09 9.45
N VAL A 50 -2.32 0.92 9.65
CA VAL A 50 -0.87 0.74 9.53
C VAL A 50 -0.41 0.86 8.08
N GLU A 51 -1.26 0.46 7.14
CA GLU A 51 -0.94 0.55 5.71
C GLU A 51 -0.95 1.99 5.22
N ALA A 52 -1.94 2.79 5.67
CA ALA A 52 -1.92 4.22 5.40
C ALA A 52 -0.66 4.89 5.98
N ALA A 53 -0.25 4.49 7.21
CA ALA A 53 0.98 4.97 7.83
C ALA A 53 2.22 4.71 6.95
N ARG A 54 2.34 3.50 6.40
CA ARG A 54 3.45 3.10 5.53
C ARG A 54 3.42 3.83 4.19
N ARG A 55 2.23 3.92 3.55
CA ARG A 55 2.07 4.68 2.30
C ARG A 55 2.47 6.15 2.48
N ALA A 56 2.05 6.79 3.57
CA ALA A 56 2.43 8.18 3.87
C ALA A 56 3.94 8.31 4.08
N ALA A 57 4.56 7.41 4.85
CA ALA A 57 6.00 7.41 5.09
C ALA A 57 6.81 7.18 3.81
N ARG A 58 6.34 6.31 2.91
CA ARG A 58 6.95 6.11 1.59
C ARG A 58 6.91 7.38 0.76
N GLN A 59 5.80 8.12 0.72
CA GLN A 59 5.72 9.39 0.01
C GLN A 59 6.64 10.44 0.62
N MET A 60 6.78 10.47 1.94
CA MET A 60 7.75 11.32 2.61
C MET A 60 9.19 10.99 2.20
N GLN A 61 9.55 9.69 2.12
CA GLN A 61 10.87 9.28 1.64
C GLN A 61 11.10 9.69 0.19
N ILE A 62 10.11 9.47 -0.70
CA ILE A 62 10.18 9.89 -2.11
C ILE A 62 10.41 11.40 -2.21
N ALA A 63 9.69 12.20 -1.40
CA ALA A 63 9.90 13.65 -1.36
C ALA A 63 11.32 14.02 -0.92
N CYS A 64 11.88 13.32 0.08
CA CYS A 64 13.24 13.54 0.55
C CYS A 64 14.31 13.20 -0.50
N ASP A 65 14.01 12.27 -1.41
CA ASP A 65 14.92 11.82 -2.46
C ASP A 65 14.69 12.55 -3.79
N SER A 66 13.65 13.41 -3.88
CA SER A 66 13.27 14.11 -5.10
C SER A 66 14.09 15.38 -5.33
N GLU A 67 14.56 15.58 -6.55
CA GLU A 67 15.14 16.85 -7.01
C GLU A 67 14.09 17.91 -7.41
N TYR A 68 12.83 17.48 -7.58
CA TYR A 68 11.74 18.36 -8.03
C TYR A 68 11.00 19.03 -6.87
N VAL A 69 11.23 18.62 -5.63
CA VAL A 69 10.52 19.15 -4.46
C VAL A 69 11.45 20.01 -3.61
N GLY A 70 11.20 21.30 -3.55
CA GLY A 70 11.92 22.27 -2.74
C GLY A 70 11.09 22.80 -1.56
N TYR A 71 11.65 23.74 -0.83
CA TYR A 71 11.05 24.33 0.35
C TYR A 71 10.72 25.81 0.19
N ASP A 72 9.44 26.17 0.27
CA ASP A 72 8.98 27.55 0.41
C ASP A 72 7.66 27.63 1.18
N GLN A 73 7.56 28.55 2.17
CA GLN A 73 6.33 28.74 2.96
C GLN A 73 5.26 29.56 2.22
N HIS A 74 5.63 30.36 1.21
CA HIS A 74 4.68 31.13 0.42
C HIS A 74 4.12 30.31 -0.73
N GLU A 75 4.96 29.53 -1.44
CA GLU A 75 4.59 28.68 -2.57
C GLU A 75 4.29 27.22 -2.16
N ARG A 76 4.05 27.00 -0.88
CA ARG A 76 3.93 25.71 -0.19
C ARG A 76 2.91 24.72 -0.75
N ASP A 77 1.91 25.19 -1.49
CA ASP A 77 0.83 24.37 -2.03
C ASP A 77 1.08 23.96 -3.49
N THR A 78 2.25 24.30 -4.07
CA THR A 78 2.56 23.95 -5.46
C THR A 78 2.81 22.47 -5.62
N LEU A 79 3.43 21.78 -4.65
CA LEU A 79 3.56 20.32 -4.63
C LEU A 79 2.19 19.64 -4.60
N LEU A 80 1.26 20.09 -3.72
CA LEU A 80 -0.08 19.52 -3.63
C LEU A 80 -0.79 19.54 -4.99
N LYS A 81 -0.74 20.69 -5.68
CA LYS A 81 -1.33 20.87 -7.01
C LYS A 81 -0.64 20.05 -8.09
N ALA A 82 0.70 19.94 -8.03
CA ALA A 82 1.48 19.16 -9.00
C ALA A 82 1.24 17.66 -8.88
N ALA A 83 1.02 17.16 -7.66
CA ALA A 83 0.79 15.74 -7.38
C ALA A 83 -0.68 15.31 -7.56
N GLU A 84 -1.65 16.21 -7.42
CA GLU A 84 -3.09 15.91 -7.50
C GLU A 84 -3.51 15.12 -8.75
N PRO A 85 -3.05 15.46 -9.99
CA PRO A 85 -3.40 14.72 -11.20
C PRO A 85 -2.93 13.26 -11.20
N TYR A 86 -1.98 12.95 -10.34
CA TYR A 86 -1.39 11.60 -10.17
C TYR A 86 -1.86 10.90 -8.88
N GLY A 87 -3.00 11.31 -8.33
CA GLY A 87 -3.49 10.77 -7.06
C GLY A 87 -2.56 11.07 -5.88
N TRP A 88 -1.89 12.21 -5.92
CA TRP A 88 -0.88 12.71 -4.97
C TRP A 88 0.40 11.89 -4.89
N ASP A 89 0.71 11.06 -5.90
CA ASP A 89 2.00 10.37 -5.98
C ASP A 89 3.13 11.35 -6.31
N ILE A 90 3.96 11.65 -5.31
CA ILE A 90 5.10 12.56 -5.43
C ILE A 90 6.15 12.00 -6.42
N GLY A 91 6.24 10.69 -6.56
CA GLY A 91 7.15 10.04 -7.50
C GLY A 91 6.89 10.36 -8.98
N GLN A 92 5.65 10.75 -9.31
CA GLN A 92 5.25 11.15 -10.65
C GLN A 92 5.49 12.63 -10.95
N VAL A 93 5.78 13.44 -9.94
CA VAL A 93 6.03 14.87 -10.11
C VAL A 93 7.42 15.09 -10.73
N LYS A 94 7.45 15.66 -11.94
CA LYS A 94 8.68 15.95 -12.72
C LYS A 94 8.84 17.45 -13.03
N THR A 95 8.03 18.29 -12.40
CA THR A 95 8.09 19.74 -12.51
C THR A 95 8.55 20.32 -11.18
N PRO A 96 9.53 21.23 -11.16
CA PRO A 96 9.95 21.89 -9.93
C PRO A 96 8.78 22.54 -9.19
N CYS A 97 8.66 22.24 -7.91
CA CYS A 97 7.58 22.70 -7.04
C CYS A 97 8.06 22.84 -5.59
N GLU A 98 7.22 23.42 -4.76
CA GLU A 98 7.55 23.82 -3.40
C GLU A 98 6.54 23.28 -2.38
N THR A 99 7.04 23.06 -1.18
CA THR A 99 6.21 22.68 -0.02
C THR A 99 6.77 23.28 1.26
N ASP A 100 6.01 23.23 2.36
CA ASP A 100 6.55 23.37 3.72
C ASP A 100 6.32 22.09 4.53
N CYS A 101 6.80 22.06 5.76
CA CYS A 101 6.73 20.85 6.59
C CYS A 101 5.29 20.32 6.78
N SER A 102 4.32 21.21 6.90
CA SER A 102 2.92 20.82 7.10
C SER A 102 2.18 20.53 5.78
N ALA A 103 2.49 21.25 4.71
CA ALA A 103 1.94 20.97 3.39
C ALA A 103 2.45 19.64 2.86
N LEU A 104 3.70 19.29 3.10
CA LEU A 104 4.25 17.97 2.74
C LEU A 104 3.52 16.83 3.44
N ILE A 105 3.26 16.95 4.75
CA ILE A 105 2.42 15.96 5.46
C ILE A 105 1.06 15.82 4.77
N ARG A 106 0.40 16.94 4.39
CA ARG A 106 -0.90 16.89 3.69
C ARG A 106 -0.83 16.08 2.39
N VAL A 107 0.21 16.25 1.58
CA VAL A 107 0.37 15.48 0.32
C VAL A 107 0.59 14.00 0.61
N CYS A 108 1.47 13.67 1.57
CA CYS A 108 1.70 12.29 1.97
C CYS A 108 0.40 11.60 2.45
N GLU A 109 -0.41 12.31 3.23
CA GLU A 109 -1.68 11.79 3.73
C GLU A 109 -2.75 11.71 2.63
N ALA A 110 -2.78 12.66 1.68
CA ALA A 110 -3.69 12.61 0.55
C ALA A 110 -3.43 11.36 -0.32
N TYR A 111 -2.17 11.04 -0.58
CA TYR A 111 -1.79 9.79 -1.25
C TYR A 111 -2.20 8.56 -0.42
N ALA A 112 -1.88 8.56 0.88
CA ALA A 112 -2.12 7.41 1.74
C ALA A 112 -3.60 7.02 1.81
N PHE A 113 -4.52 7.99 1.71
CA PHE A 113 -5.96 7.75 1.76
C PHE A 113 -6.67 7.87 0.40
N GLY A 114 -5.94 8.15 -0.69
CA GLY A 114 -6.52 8.35 -2.03
C GLY A 114 -7.45 9.56 -2.13
N ARG A 115 -7.37 10.50 -1.19
CA ARG A 115 -8.21 11.72 -1.10
C ARG A 115 -7.60 12.76 -0.17
N ASP A 116 -7.88 14.03 -0.40
CA ASP A 116 -7.39 15.12 0.47
C ASP A 116 -8.19 15.20 1.77
N ILE A 117 -7.82 14.37 2.76
CA ILE A 117 -8.47 14.30 4.07
C ILE A 117 -8.43 15.61 4.85
N VAL A 118 -7.51 16.53 4.52
CA VAL A 118 -7.43 17.84 5.15
C VAL A 118 -8.48 18.78 4.58
N ALA A 119 -8.66 18.80 3.25
CA ALA A 119 -9.68 19.62 2.60
C ALA A 119 -11.09 19.26 3.04
N GLU A 120 -11.34 18.00 3.37
CA GLU A 120 -12.63 17.53 3.91
C GLU A 120 -12.94 18.08 5.31
N GLN A 121 -11.92 18.43 6.08
CA GLN A 121 -12.08 18.90 7.46
C GLN A 121 -12.07 20.44 7.56
N THR A 122 -11.39 21.12 6.64
CA THR A 122 -11.24 22.58 6.74
C THR A 122 -10.90 23.21 5.40
N SER A 123 -11.50 24.37 5.11
CA SER A 123 -11.07 25.29 4.05
C SER A 123 -9.97 26.24 4.51
N ALA A 124 -9.66 26.29 5.81
CA ALA A 124 -8.61 27.14 6.34
C ALA A 124 -7.23 26.55 6.04
N ARG A 125 -6.23 27.44 6.02
CA ARG A 125 -4.82 27.03 5.85
C ARG A 125 -4.45 25.94 6.86
N PHE A 126 -3.95 24.82 6.35
CA PHE A 126 -3.38 23.75 7.16
C PHE A 126 -1.92 24.07 7.52
N TYR A 127 -1.58 24.08 8.79
CA TYR A 127 -0.24 24.39 9.28
C TYR A 127 -0.02 23.75 10.66
N THR A 128 1.21 23.71 11.15
CA THR A 128 1.57 23.07 12.43
C THR A 128 0.72 23.50 13.63
N GLY A 129 0.15 24.72 13.58
CA GLY A 129 -0.70 25.24 14.68
C GLY A 129 -2.11 24.64 14.75
N ASN A 130 -2.66 24.12 13.65
CA ASN A 130 -3.97 23.47 13.62
C ASN A 130 -3.90 21.99 13.22
N MET A 131 -2.75 21.51 12.79
CA MET A 131 -2.53 20.16 12.21
C MET A 131 -3.10 19.07 13.12
N VAL A 132 -2.74 19.06 14.40
CA VAL A 132 -3.20 18.01 15.32
C VAL A 132 -4.73 17.99 15.42
N LYS A 133 -5.37 19.17 15.56
CA LYS A 133 -6.83 19.27 15.61
C LYS A 133 -7.48 18.76 14.33
N VAL A 134 -6.94 19.15 13.17
CA VAL A 134 -7.50 18.77 11.86
C VAL A 134 -7.36 17.27 11.64
N LEU A 135 -6.16 16.70 11.86
CA LEU A 135 -5.94 15.27 11.66
C LEU A 135 -6.75 14.40 12.62
N LEU A 136 -6.86 14.77 13.88
CA LEU A 136 -7.71 14.04 14.83
C LEU A 136 -9.20 14.11 14.46
N ALA A 137 -9.67 15.23 13.90
CA ALA A 137 -11.07 15.38 13.46
C ALA A 137 -11.44 14.43 12.31
N THR A 138 -10.49 13.94 11.53
CA THR A 138 -10.73 12.93 10.49
C THR A 138 -11.18 11.58 11.05
N GLY A 139 -10.90 11.30 12.32
CA GLY A 139 -11.09 9.97 12.94
C GLY A 139 -10.07 8.92 12.49
N LEU A 140 -9.13 9.26 11.59
CA LEU A 140 -8.12 8.35 11.02
C LEU A 140 -6.85 8.24 11.89
N PHE A 141 -6.70 9.14 12.84
CA PHE A 141 -5.54 9.24 13.74
C PHE A 141 -5.95 9.19 15.20
N TYR A 142 -4.97 8.90 16.05
CA TYR A 142 -5.05 9.10 17.49
C TYR A 142 -3.75 9.69 18.03
N GLU A 143 -3.83 10.41 19.14
CA GLU A 143 -2.67 11.04 19.78
C GLU A 143 -2.05 10.11 20.81
N LEU A 144 -0.74 9.95 20.77
CA LEU A 144 0.07 9.24 21.74
C LEU A 144 0.59 10.24 22.79
N THR A 145 0.17 10.09 24.05
CA THR A 145 0.43 11.06 25.12
C THR A 145 1.43 10.44 26.06
N GLY A 146 2.21 9.94 26.28
CA GLY A 146 3.20 9.46 27.29
C GLY A 146 4.63 9.78 26.88
N SER A 147 5.49 10.00 27.86
CA SER A 147 6.89 10.30 27.64
C SER A 147 7.62 9.23 26.79
N LYS A 148 7.19 7.97 26.84
CA LYS A 148 7.73 6.90 25.99
C LYS A 148 7.57 7.17 24.49
N TYR A 149 6.60 8.02 24.08
CA TYR A 149 6.37 8.42 22.69
C TYR A 149 6.85 9.85 22.40
N THR A 150 6.67 10.77 23.37
CA THR A 150 6.94 12.20 23.16
C THR A 150 8.38 12.59 23.46
N GLU A 151 9.11 11.79 24.24
CA GLU A 151 10.49 12.04 24.64
C GLU A 151 11.46 10.93 24.21
N SER A 152 10.97 9.87 23.58
CA SER A 152 11.75 8.72 23.15
C SER A 152 11.32 8.25 21.77
N TYR A 153 12.24 7.65 21.02
CA TYR A 153 11.97 7.05 19.72
C TYR A 153 11.64 5.55 19.78
N HIS A 154 11.90 4.90 20.91
CA HIS A 154 11.83 3.44 21.00
C HIS A 154 10.48 2.86 20.61
N TYR A 155 9.39 3.56 20.91
CA TYR A 155 8.02 3.11 20.65
C TYR A 155 7.34 3.80 19.46
N LEU A 156 8.08 4.64 18.72
CA LEU A 156 7.55 5.28 17.52
C LEU A 156 7.44 4.26 16.39
N GLY A 157 6.41 4.42 15.58
CA GLY A 157 6.14 3.61 14.40
C GLY A 157 6.35 4.37 13.11
N ILE A 158 6.63 3.65 12.03
CA ILE A 158 6.63 4.22 10.67
C ILE A 158 5.32 4.95 10.42
N GLY A 159 5.39 6.15 9.83
CA GLY A 159 4.23 7.01 9.58
C GLY A 159 3.77 7.83 10.79
N ASP A 160 4.35 7.66 12.00
CA ASP A 160 4.01 8.57 13.10
C ASP A 160 4.36 10.02 12.73
N ILE A 161 3.40 10.92 12.90
CA ILE A 161 3.57 12.35 12.64
C ILE A 161 3.94 13.04 13.97
N LEU A 162 5.11 13.62 14.03
CA LEU A 162 5.59 14.38 15.17
C LEU A 162 5.41 15.87 14.89
N VAL A 163 4.62 16.54 15.73
CA VAL A 163 4.38 17.99 15.65
C VAL A 163 4.95 18.65 16.89
N THR A 164 5.73 19.72 16.73
CA THR A 164 6.25 20.46 17.89
C THR A 164 5.12 21.02 18.74
N ALA A 165 5.18 20.82 20.05
CA ALA A 165 4.10 21.19 20.98
C ALA A 165 3.81 22.69 20.98
N THR A 166 4.80 23.53 20.74
CA THR A 166 4.68 24.99 20.72
C THR A 166 4.66 25.60 19.32
N LYS A 167 4.28 24.84 18.31
CA LYS A 167 4.23 25.22 16.88
C LYS A 167 5.62 25.36 16.24
N GLY A 168 5.67 25.25 14.93
CA GLY A 168 6.81 25.62 14.10
C GLY A 168 7.39 24.53 13.24
N HIS A 169 7.24 23.24 13.58
CA HIS A 169 7.80 22.16 12.77
C HIS A 169 7.02 20.85 12.92
N THR A 170 7.07 20.03 11.87
CA THR A 170 6.57 18.67 11.88
C THR A 170 7.49 17.77 11.08
N VAL A 171 7.58 16.51 11.49
CA VAL A 171 8.34 15.45 10.82
C VAL A 171 7.53 14.18 10.80
N MET A 172 7.82 13.26 9.89
CA MET A 172 7.24 11.92 9.84
C MET A 172 8.32 10.87 10.10
N VAL A 173 7.99 9.89 10.91
CA VAL A 173 8.87 8.75 11.22
C VAL A 173 8.92 7.81 10.02
N LEU A 174 10.12 7.43 9.58
CA LEU A 174 10.34 6.59 8.40
C LEU A 174 10.77 5.17 8.74
N GLU A 175 11.14 4.91 9.98
CA GLU A 175 11.59 3.60 10.45
C GLU A 175 11.00 3.33 11.84
N ASN A 176 10.63 2.08 12.11
CA ASN A 176 10.12 1.72 13.44
C ASN A 176 11.21 1.86 14.52
N GLY A 177 10.82 2.33 15.69
CA GLY A 177 11.62 2.20 16.90
C GLY A 177 11.75 0.73 17.32
N ASP A 178 12.80 0.42 18.08
CA ASP A 178 13.15 -0.95 18.47
C ASP A 178 12.16 -1.62 19.45
N LYS A 179 11.21 -0.86 19.98
CA LYS A 179 10.13 -1.32 20.85
C LYS A 179 8.74 -0.95 20.30
N TYR A 180 8.63 -0.78 18.98
CA TYR A 180 7.34 -0.53 18.35
C TYR A 180 6.42 -1.73 18.50
N GLU A 181 5.22 -1.50 19.05
CA GLU A 181 4.23 -2.54 19.40
C GLU A 181 3.05 -2.63 18.41
N GLY A 182 3.15 -1.94 17.26
CA GLY A 182 2.05 -1.85 16.29
C GLY A 182 1.09 -0.67 16.56
N ASN A 183 0.11 -0.49 15.68
CA ASN A 183 -0.93 0.53 15.82
C ASN A 183 -2.14 -0.05 16.55
N VAL A 184 -2.71 0.70 17.49
CA VAL A 184 -3.91 0.26 18.21
C VAL A 184 -5.09 0.18 17.25
N GLY A 185 -5.69 -1.01 17.15
CA GLY A 185 -6.80 -1.26 16.24
C GLY A 185 -6.42 -1.41 14.77
N ALA A 186 -5.12 -1.48 14.46
CA ALA A 186 -4.68 -1.84 13.12
C ALA A 186 -5.15 -3.26 12.79
N ARG A 187 -5.82 -3.41 11.66
CA ARG A 187 -6.14 -4.75 11.14
C ARG A 187 -4.87 -5.35 10.56
N VAL A 188 -4.44 -6.46 11.11
CA VAL A 188 -3.41 -7.31 10.50
C VAL A 188 -4.15 -8.26 9.57
N TYR A 189 -3.79 -8.22 8.29
CA TYR A 189 -4.34 -9.15 7.30
C TYR A 189 -3.48 -10.42 7.25
N GLU A 190 -4.14 -11.56 7.15
CA GLU A 190 -3.48 -12.79 6.73
C GLU A 190 -3.31 -12.78 5.21
N LEU A 191 -2.31 -13.51 4.71
CA LEU A 191 -2.08 -13.60 3.26
C LEU A 191 -3.29 -14.25 2.59
N GLY A 192 -3.87 -13.57 1.59
CA GLY A 192 -5.10 -13.98 0.90
C GLY A 192 -6.39 -13.38 1.47
N GLU A 193 -6.33 -12.67 2.60
CA GLU A 193 -7.51 -12.02 3.21
C GLU A 193 -7.95 -10.75 2.46
N ARG A 194 -7.04 -10.15 1.68
CA ARG A 194 -7.30 -8.98 0.82
C ARG A 194 -6.60 -9.11 -0.52
N ILE A 195 -7.01 -8.30 -1.48
CA ILE A 195 -6.23 -8.06 -2.70
C ILE A 195 -5.04 -7.16 -2.30
N ILE A 196 -3.81 -7.57 -2.69
CA ILE A 196 -2.60 -6.77 -2.49
C ILE A 196 -2.19 -6.20 -3.85
N LYS A 197 -1.89 -4.92 -3.88
CA LYS A 197 -1.50 -4.17 -5.08
C LYS A 197 -0.48 -3.09 -4.76
N GLU A 198 -0.01 -2.39 -5.78
CA GLU A 198 0.99 -1.34 -5.63
C GLU A 198 0.66 -0.35 -4.50
N GLY A 199 1.66 -0.12 -3.65
CA GLY A 199 1.56 0.77 -2.50
C GLY A 199 0.97 0.14 -1.24
N ASP A 200 0.47 -1.10 -1.32
CA ASP A 200 0.11 -1.84 -0.11
C ASP A 200 1.35 -2.27 0.67
N ALA A 201 1.18 -2.46 1.96
CA ALA A 201 2.25 -2.96 2.82
C ALA A 201 1.67 -3.74 4.01
N GLY A 202 2.46 -4.61 4.61
CA GLY A 202 2.03 -5.36 5.78
C GLY A 202 2.75 -6.68 6.00
N PRO A 203 2.39 -7.37 7.09
CA PRO A 203 2.87 -8.74 7.33
C PRO A 203 2.46 -9.71 6.21
N ASP A 204 1.28 -9.55 5.63
CA ASP A 204 0.78 -10.29 4.48
C ASP A 204 1.63 -10.06 3.23
N VAL A 205 2.02 -8.81 2.94
CA VAL A 205 2.94 -8.48 1.85
C VAL A 205 4.31 -9.12 2.09
N LYS A 206 4.82 -9.07 3.32
CA LYS A 206 6.08 -9.70 3.67
C LYS A 206 6.07 -11.21 3.47
N ILE A 207 4.95 -11.87 3.81
CA ILE A 207 4.76 -13.30 3.56
C ILE A 207 4.71 -13.58 2.06
N LEU A 208 4.00 -12.74 1.28
CA LEU A 208 3.98 -12.82 -0.18
C LEU A 208 5.40 -12.76 -0.76
N GLN A 209 6.17 -11.72 -0.38
CA GLN A 209 7.57 -11.58 -0.80
C GLN A 209 8.39 -12.80 -0.45
N SER A 210 8.26 -13.35 0.77
CA SER A 210 9.00 -14.53 1.20
C SER A 210 8.67 -15.78 0.36
N TYR A 211 7.42 -15.93 -0.06
CA TYR A 211 7.00 -17.02 -0.92
C TYR A 211 7.52 -16.85 -2.36
N LEU A 212 7.48 -15.61 -2.90
CA LEU A 212 8.07 -15.32 -4.21
C LEU A 212 9.57 -15.63 -4.22
N VAL A 213 10.32 -15.20 -3.21
CA VAL A 213 11.75 -15.51 -3.06
C VAL A 213 12.00 -17.02 -2.99
N LYS A 214 11.20 -17.77 -2.21
CA LYS A 214 11.30 -19.24 -2.14
C LYS A 214 11.08 -19.91 -3.49
N LEU A 215 10.23 -19.35 -4.33
CA LEU A 215 9.95 -19.83 -5.69
C LEU A 215 10.98 -19.34 -6.71
N GLY A 216 11.95 -18.51 -6.30
CA GLY A 216 13.04 -18.03 -7.15
C GLY A 216 12.78 -16.70 -7.82
N TYR A 217 11.72 -15.97 -7.49
CA TYR A 217 11.44 -14.63 -8.00
C TYR A 217 12.19 -13.58 -7.19
N ASP A 218 12.82 -12.62 -7.89
CA ASP A 218 13.58 -11.54 -7.28
C ASP A 218 12.65 -10.38 -6.89
N VAL A 219 12.57 -10.09 -5.60
CA VAL A 219 11.78 -8.97 -5.04
C VAL A 219 12.65 -7.72 -4.81
N GLY A 220 13.82 -7.67 -5.43
CA GLY A 220 14.71 -6.51 -5.48
C GLY A 220 15.59 -6.34 -4.24
N LYS A 221 16.29 -5.20 -4.23
CA LYS A 221 17.34 -4.91 -3.24
C LYS A 221 16.87 -4.76 -1.80
N TYR A 222 15.59 -4.49 -1.59
CA TYR A 222 15.01 -4.33 -0.25
C TYR A 222 14.51 -5.67 0.32
N GLY A 223 14.42 -6.70 -0.52
CA GLY A 223 14.04 -8.04 -0.10
C GLY A 223 12.62 -8.11 0.47
N GLU A 224 12.47 -8.91 1.52
CA GLU A 224 11.20 -9.19 2.20
C GLU A 224 10.89 -8.06 3.22
N ASP A 225 10.76 -6.83 2.77
CA ASP A 225 10.56 -5.65 3.64
C ASP A 225 9.10 -5.44 4.06
N GLY A 226 8.17 -6.08 3.36
CA GLY A 226 6.73 -5.97 3.58
C GLY A 226 6.09 -4.77 2.89
N ASP A 227 6.79 -4.12 1.95
CA ASP A 227 6.26 -3.04 1.11
C ASP A 227 6.07 -3.54 -0.33
N TYR A 228 4.84 -3.42 -0.88
CA TYR A 228 4.52 -3.82 -2.24
C TYR A 228 4.95 -2.74 -3.23
N GLY A 229 6.24 -2.71 -3.53
CA GLY A 229 6.87 -1.78 -4.45
C GLY A 229 7.05 -2.36 -5.86
N PRO A 230 7.66 -1.57 -6.78
CA PRO A 230 7.86 -1.98 -8.17
C PRO A 230 8.58 -3.33 -8.33
N ASP A 231 9.64 -3.59 -7.56
CA ASP A 231 10.38 -4.85 -7.63
C ASP A 231 9.50 -6.06 -7.22
N THR A 232 8.60 -5.87 -6.23
CA THR A 232 7.63 -6.90 -5.83
C THR A 232 6.53 -7.07 -6.88
N MET A 233 6.12 -5.98 -7.55
CA MET A 233 5.16 -6.02 -8.66
C MET A 233 5.72 -6.87 -9.80
N ASP A 234 6.95 -6.58 -10.24
CA ASP A 234 7.62 -7.32 -11.32
C ASP A 234 7.76 -8.81 -10.96
N ALA A 235 8.11 -9.11 -9.71
CA ALA A 235 8.20 -10.49 -9.22
C ALA A 235 6.84 -11.20 -9.27
N LEU A 236 5.75 -10.55 -8.85
CA LEU A 236 4.42 -11.13 -8.88
C LEU A 236 3.88 -11.27 -10.30
N GLU A 237 4.09 -10.29 -11.19
CA GLU A 237 3.71 -10.38 -12.59
C GLU A 237 4.40 -11.57 -13.26
N ASN A 238 5.71 -11.75 -13.06
CA ASN A 238 6.45 -12.90 -13.58
C ASN A 238 5.90 -14.22 -13.04
N PHE A 239 5.61 -14.30 -11.71
CA PHE A 239 4.96 -15.48 -11.13
C PHE A 239 3.61 -15.76 -11.80
N GLN A 240 2.77 -14.73 -11.99
CA GLN A 240 1.47 -14.88 -12.62
C GLN A 240 1.57 -15.41 -14.04
N LEU A 241 2.48 -14.86 -14.84
CA LEU A 241 2.72 -15.28 -16.23
C LEU A 241 3.23 -16.74 -16.31
N ASP A 242 4.17 -17.12 -15.43
CA ASP A 242 4.72 -18.48 -15.37
C ASP A 242 3.65 -19.51 -14.96
N HIS A 243 2.64 -19.07 -14.20
CA HIS A 243 1.51 -19.89 -13.76
C HIS A 243 0.24 -19.69 -14.61
N TYR A 244 0.38 -19.13 -15.82
CA TYR A 244 -0.73 -18.93 -16.78
C TYR A 244 -1.89 -18.07 -16.23
N LEU A 245 -1.58 -17.14 -15.32
CA LEU A 245 -2.52 -16.14 -14.80
C LEU A 245 -2.40 -14.82 -15.58
N PRO A 246 -3.39 -13.92 -15.50
CA PRO A 246 -3.23 -12.54 -15.95
C PRO A 246 -2.06 -11.89 -15.22
N GLY A 247 -1.11 -11.31 -15.98
CA GLY A 247 0.02 -10.55 -15.42
C GLY A 247 -0.42 -9.13 -15.07
N ASP A 248 -1.29 -8.99 -14.07
CA ASP A 248 -1.84 -7.70 -13.61
C ASP A 248 -1.12 -7.14 -12.38
N ALA A 249 -0.16 -7.91 -11.85
CA ALA A 249 0.56 -7.60 -10.62
C ALA A 249 -0.37 -7.31 -9.41
N GLU A 250 -1.63 -7.78 -9.43
CA GLU A 250 -2.52 -7.74 -8.28
C GLU A 250 -2.60 -9.14 -7.63
N TYR A 251 -2.27 -9.23 -6.34
CA TYR A 251 -2.39 -10.48 -5.61
C TYR A 251 -3.83 -10.69 -5.15
N GLY A 252 -4.63 -11.26 -6.03
CA GLY A 252 -6.01 -11.65 -5.79
C GLY A 252 -6.15 -13.14 -5.45
N PRO A 253 -7.40 -13.64 -5.29
CA PRO A 253 -7.65 -15.03 -4.93
C PRO A 253 -7.11 -16.07 -5.91
N GLU A 254 -7.07 -15.78 -7.20
CA GLU A 254 -6.50 -16.68 -8.21
C GLU A 254 -4.98 -16.83 -8.00
N THR A 255 -4.30 -15.68 -7.83
CA THR A 255 -2.87 -15.64 -7.56
C THR A 255 -2.53 -16.28 -6.22
N HIS A 256 -3.36 -16.04 -5.17
CA HIS A 256 -3.20 -16.69 -3.87
C HIS A 256 -3.21 -18.20 -3.99
N ARG A 257 -4.21 -18.76 -4.68
CA ARG A 257 -4.31 -20.20 -4.87
C ARG A 257 -3.09 -20.77 -5.59
N ALA A 258 -2.71 -20.17 -6.72
CA ALA A 258 -1.54 -20.62 -7.48
C ALA A 258 -0.25 -20.56 -6.66
N LEU A 259 -0.08 -19.49 -5.86
CA LEU A 259 1.09 -19.34 -5.00
C LEU A 259 1.12 -20.41 -3.92
N MET A 260 0.00 -20.71 -3.26
CA MET A 260 -0.07 -21.73 -2.23
C MET A 260 0.19 -23.13 -2.80
N GLU A 261 -0.36 -23.44 -3.98
CA GLU A 261 -0.08 -24.70 -4.70
C GLU A 261 1.41 -24.83 -5.05
N ALA A 262 2.05 -23.75 -5.53
CA ALA A 262 3.47 -23.75 -5.86
C ALA A 262 4.35 -23.92 -4.61
N ILE A 263 4.00 -23.26 -3.50
CA ILE A 263 4.72 -23.41 -2.22
C ILE A 263 4.56 -24.81 -1.65
N GLU A 264 3.37 -25.40 -1.71
CA GLU A 264 3.11 -26.78 -1.27
C GLU A 264 3.94 -27.79 -2.09
N ALA A 265 4.06 -27.57 -3.39
CA ALA A 265 4.87 -28.40 -4.29
C ALA A 265 6.37 -28.38 -3.95
N LEU A 266 6.90 -27.29 -3.37
CA LEU A 266 8.30 -27.20 -2.89
C LEU A 266 8.56 -28.07 -1.65
N GLY A 267 7.53 -28.33 -0.85
CA GLY A 267 7.63 -29.13 0.40
C GLY A 267 7.46 -30.64 0.22
N ASP A 268 7.13 -31.10 -0.97
CA ASP A 268 6.78 -32.47 -1.25
C ASP A 268 7.72 -33.08 -2.34
N ASP A 269 8.59 -33.99 -1.94
CA ASP A 269 9.39 -34.85 -2.85
C ASP A 269 8.51 -35.89 -3.61
N ARG A 270 7.22 -35.66 -3.74
CA ARG A 270 6.33 -36.53 -4.51
C ARG A 270 6.43 -36.25 -6.00
N PRO A 271 6.48 -37.29 -6.85
CA PRO A 271 6.51 -37.11 -8.30
C PRO A 271 5.25 -36.40 -8.78
N ALA A 272 5.41 -35.48 -9.75
CA ALA A 272 4.36 -34.66 -10.35
C ALA A 272 3.02 -35.41 -10.47
N VAL A 273 2.01 -34.94 -9.76
CA VAL A 273 0.64 -35.40 -9.95
C VAL A 273 0.18 -34.88 -11.30
N SER A 274 -0.13 -35.80 -12.20
CA SER A 274 -0.81 -35.53 -13.47
C SER A 274 -1.97 -34.56 -13.26
N GLU A 275 -2.15 -33.63 -14.24
CA GLU A 275 -3.29 -32.69 -14.26
C GLU A 275 -4.57 -33.30 -13.69
N PRO A 276 -5.28 -32.63 -12.76
CA PRO A 276 -6.58 -33.13 -12.31
C PRO A 276 -7.53 -33.11 -13.51
N GLN A 277 -7.88 -34.30 -13.99
CA GLN A 277 -8.93 -34.45 -14.98
C GLN A 277 -10.27 -34.12 -14.30
N GLY A 278 -10.65 -32.86 -14.33
CA GLY A 278 -12.01 -32.44 -14.02
C GLY A 278 -12.98 -32.96 -15.07
N GLY A 279 -14.15 -33.46 -14.64
CA GLY A 279 -15.22 -33.90 -15.54
C GLY A 279 -15.78 -32.73 -16.38
N ASN A 280 -16.50 -33.06 -17.45
CA ASN A 280 -17.31 -32.05 -18.14
C ASN A 280 -18.54 -31.73 -17.31
N LEU A 281 -18.84 -30.46 -17.18
CA LEU A 281 -20.03 -29.93 -16.50
C LEU A 281 -21.00 -29.34 -17.53
N THR A 282 -22.28 -29.60 -17.36
CA THR A 282 -23.32 -28.98 -18.18
C THR A 282 -24.11 -27.96 -17.37
N VAL A 283 -24.28 -26.77 -17.90
CA VAL A 283 -25.04 -25.69 -17.26
C VAL A 283 -26.53 -26.06 -17.20
N LEU A 284 -27.18 -25.83 -16.04
CA LEU A 284 -28.61 -26.08 -15.83
C LEU A 284 -29.50 -25.26 -16.79
N ASP A 285 -30.65 -25.78 -17.11
CA ASP A 285 -31.53 -25.29 -18.19
C ASP A 285 -32.36 -24.03 -17.87
N ASP A 286 -32.22 -23.43 -16.65
CA ASP A 286 -33.18 -22.42 -16.20
C ASP A 286 -32.61 -20.98 -16.14
N ASP A 287 -31.29 -20.76 -16.12
CA ASP A 287 -30.70 -19.45 -15.93
C ASP A 287 -29.36 -19.23 -16.67
N ASN A 288 -29.08 -17.96 -16.98
CA ASN A 288 -27.77 -17.54 -17.48
C ASN A 288 -26.82 -17.25 -16.32
N TRP A 289 -25.60 -17.82 -16.35
CA TRP A 289 -24.64 -17.69 -15.29
C TRP A 289 -23.47 -16.81 -15.69
N ASN A 290 -23.12 -15.84 -14.81
CA ASN A 290 -22.02 -14.94 -15.06
C ASN A 290 -20.67 -15.62 -14.82
N VAL A 291 -19.81 -15.60 -15.84
CA VAL A 291 -18.40 -15.98 -15.74
C VAL A 291 -17.60 -14.78 -15.24
N ARG A 292 -16.79 -14.98 -14.21
CA ARG A 292 -16.06 -13.91 -13.53
C ARG A 292 -14.56 -14.20 -13.46
N THR A 293 -13.77 -13.17 -13.21
CA THR A 293 -12.31 -13.28 -13.02
C THR A 293 -11.92 -13.92 -11.70
N GLY A 294 -12.82 -14.02 -10.72
CA GLY A 294 -12.58 -14.64 -9.43
C GLY A 294 -13.85 -15.12 -8.74
N PRO A 295 -13.73 -15.86 -7.61
CA PRO A 295 -14.82 -16.51 -6.91
C PRO A 295 -15.61 -15.51 -6.07
N GLY A 296 -16.53 -14.76 -6.66
CA GLY A 296 -17.39 -13.83 -5.96
C GLY A 296 -18.08 -12.83 -6.87
N THR A 297 -19.15 -12.21 -6.39
CA THR A 297 -19.89 -11.18 -7.14
C THR A 297 -19.14 -9.86 -7.27
N ALA A 298 -18.11 -9.64 -6.45
CA ALA A 298 -17.23 -8.48 -6.53
C ALA A 298 -16.26 -8.52 -7.72
N TYR A 299 -16.01 -9.72 -8.28
CA TYR A 299 -15.10 -9.88 -9.41
C TYR A 299 -15.77 -9.53 -10.74
N SER A 300 -14.95 -9.03 -11.68
CA SER A 300 -15.41 -8.58 -12.98
C SER A 300 -16.10 -9.69 -13.77
N LYS A 301 -17.24 -9.37 -14.40
CA LYS A 301 -17.89 -10.25 -15.34
C LYS A 301 -17.13 -10.25 -16.67
N VAL A 302 -16.70 -11.42 -17.14
CA VAL A 302 -15.97 -11.60 -18.42
C VAL A 302 -16.75 -12.38 -19.45
N GLY A 303 -17.91 -12.94 -19.06
CA GLY A 303 -18.77 -13.70 -19.98
C GLY A 303 -20.04 -14.16 -19.30
N THR A 304 -20.79 -14.96 -20.06
CA THR A 304 -22.03 -15.61 -19.60
C THR A 304 -22.05 -17.02 -20.14
N LEU A 305 -22.45 -17.98 -19.32
CA LEU A 305 -22.83 -19.33 -19.74
C LEU A 305 -24.35 -19.38 -19.86
N HIS A 306 -24.82 -20.12 -20.86
CA HIS A 306 -26.24 -20.32 -21.15
C HIS A 306 -26.62 -21.75 -20.79
N PRO A 307 -27.90 -22.01 -20.57
CA PRO A 307 -28.43 -23.36 -20.40
C PRO A 307 -27.90 -24.31 -21.48
N GLY A 308 -27.39 -25.47 -21.08
CA GLY A 308 -26.83 -26.48 -21.97
C GLY A 308 -25.37 -26.28 -22.38
N ASP A 309 -24.73 -25.17 -22.04
CA ASP A 309 -23.30 -25.00 -22.29
C ASP A 309 -22.51 -26.07 -21.55
N MET A 310 -21.47 -26.63 -22.21
CA MET A 310 -20.55 -27.60 -21.64
C MET A 310 -19.22 -26.94 -21.36
N VAL A 311 -18.71 -27.10 -20.14
CA VAL A 311 -17.41 -26.56 -19.70
C VAL A 311 -16.59 -27.63 -18.96
N GLN A 312 -15.29 -27.51 -18.99
CA GLN A 312 -14.39 -28.39 -18.25
C GLN A 312 -14.23 -27.88 -16.81
N GLU A 313 -14.47 -28.73 -15.81
CA GLU A 313 -14.27 -28.42 -14.40
C GLU A 313 -12.78 -28.32 -14.05
N VAL A 314 -12.43 -27.30 -13.25
CA VAL A 314 -11.20 -27.22 -12.49
C VAL A 314 -11.63 -27.06 -11.03
N ARG A 315 -11.35 -28.04 -10.16
CA ARG A 315 -11.94 -28.12 -8.80
C ARG A 315 -11.50 -26.98 -7.89
N LEU A 316 -12.49 -26.32 -7.25
CA LEU A 316 -12.32 -25.39 -6.13
C LEU A 316 -13.57 -25.37 -5.24
N ASP A 317 -13.40 -25.14 -3.93
CA ASP A 317 -14.48 -25.13 -2.95
C ASP A 317 -15.41 -23.91 -3.10
N GLY A 318 -16.74 -24.15 -3.25
CA GLY A 318 -17.82 -23.16 -3.22
C GLY A 318 -18.04 -22.36 -4.51
N TRP A 319 -17.02 -22.27 -5.37
CA TRP A 319 -17.08 -21.74 -6.72
C TRP A 319 -16.41 -22.71 -7.65
N LYS A 320 -17.04 -22.97 -8.79
CA LYS A 320 -16.46 -23.83 -9.82
C LYS A 320 -15.51 -23.01 -10.67
N ALA A 321 -14.25 -23.43 -10.73
CA ALA A 321 -13.35 -22.96 -11.77
C ALA A 321 -13.60 -23.78 -13.03
N ILE A 322 -13.67 -23.11 -14.16
CA ILE A 322 -13.91 -23.69 -15.48
C ILE A 322 -12.92 -23.15 -16.49
N ARG A 323 -12.67 -23.92 -17.55
CA ARG A 323 -11.92 -23.41 -18.71
C ARG A 323 -12.88 -22.70 -19.67
N TYR A 324 -12.76 -21.36 -19.73
CA TYR A 324 -13.57 -20.50 -20.60
C TYR A 324 -12.64 -19.67 -21.50
N LYS A 325 -12.74 -19.86 -22.82
CA LYS A 325 -11.87 -19.20 -23.83
C LYS A 325 -10.37 -19.38 -23.56
N ASN A 326 -9.96 -20.60 -23.22
CA ASN A 326 -8.58 -21.00 -22.85
C ASN A 326 -8.03 -20.39 -21.54
N GLU A 327 -8.86 -19.75 -20.74
CA GLU A 327 -8.48 -19.16 -19.46
C GLU A 327 -9.28 -19.81 -18.32
N VAL A 328 -8.71 -19.87 -17.12
CA VAL A 328 -9.43 -20.30 -15.92
C VAL A 328 -10.35 -19.16 -15.48
N ARG A 329 -11.62 -19.46 -15.27
CA ARG A 329 -12.66 -18.52 -14.87
C ARG A 329 -13.57 -19.15 -13.82
N PHE A 330 -14.40 -18.35 -13.18
CA PHE A 330 -15.19 -18.76 -12.04
C PHE A 330 -16.68 -18.59 -12.30
N VAL A 331 -17.45 -19.61 -11.87
CA VAL A 331 -18.90 -19.62 -11.91
C VAL A 331 -19.42 -20.15 -10.58
N ALA A 332 -20.54 -19.63 -10.10
CA ALA A 332 -21.15 -20.11 -8.88
C ALA A 332 -21.48 -21.61 -8.98
N GLU A 333 -21.24 -22.37 -7.91
CA GLU A 333 -21.42 -23.83 -7.90
C GLU A 333 -22.83 -24.27 -8.29
N GLY A 334 -23.86 -23.49 -7.95
CA GLY A 334 -25.24 -23.76 -8.34
C GLY A 334 -25.54 -23.77 -9.82
N ALA A 335 -24.58 -23.36 -10.68
CA ALA A 335 -24.72 -23.38 -12.15
C ALA A 335 -24.74 -24.80 -12.74
N PHE A 336 -24.35 -25.83 -11.99
CA PHE A 336 -24.12 -27.18 -12.52
C PHE A 336 -24.91 -28.23 -11.74
N ARG A 337 -25.27 -29.32 -12.42
CA ARG A 337 -25.86 -30.51 -11.76
C ARG A 337 -24.76 -31.30 -11.05
N PRO A 338 -25.01 -31.86 -9.84
CA PRO A 338 -24.13 -32.87 -9.27
C PRO A 338 -24.11 -34.09 -10.20
N GLU A 339 -22.92 -34.63 -10.48
CA GLU A 339 -22.83 -35.91 -11.21
C GLU A 339 -23.47 -36.99 -10.35
N GLY A 340 -24.53 -37.61 -10.86
CA GLY A 340 -25.13 -38.82 -10.28
C GLY A 340 -26.52 -38.66 -9.66
N GLY A 341 -27.38 -37.82 -10.22
CA GLY A 341 -28.80 -37.80 -9.95
C GLY A 341 -29.62 -38.32 -11.16
#